data_13dc8ffe38ca52524b27758240b44551
#
_entry.id   13dc8ffe38ca52524b27758240b44551
#
_cell.length_a   1.000
_cell.length_b   1.000
_cell.length_c   1.000
_cell.angle_alpha   90.00
_cell.angle_beta   90.00
_cell.angle_gamma   90.00
#
_symmetry.space_group_name_H-M   'P 1'
#
loop_
_entity.id
_entity.type
_entity.pdbx_description
1 polymer ?
#
loop_
_entity_poly.entity_id
_entity_poly.type
_entity_poly.pdbx_seq_one_letter_code
_entity_poly.pdbx_strand_id
1 'polypeptide(L)'
;SIESLLRDDISAVVGLAVDKALLHGTAAAKQPVGILNVSGIQTASLATLTWAGIMTMLEKLGLENITPNAALTHPKVATKLRSILTADGLPGWLLDDNGRLAGIPTSVTNQLDAKAGSPATGRLIVGDFSQIVVGEWGVTEILANPYATGYYEKGDVQLRIMHTMDAVVRHPKAFVVADDLSI
;
A
#
# COMPACT_ATOMS: atom_id res chain seq x y z
N SER A 1 -16.54 27.17 -1.02
CA SER A 1 -16.01 27.92 -2.18
C SER A 1 -15.24 27.00 -3.10
N ILE A 2 -15.03 27.37 -4.34
CA ILE A 2 -14.20 26.59 -5.31
C ILE A 2 -12.79 26.40 -4.76
N GLU A 3 -12.25 27.37 -4.07
CA GLU A 3 -10.92 27.29 -3.46
C GLU A 3 -10.81 26.23 -2.37
N SER A 4 -11.82 26.07 -1.51
CA SER A 4 -11.81 25.02 -0.49
C SER A 4 -11.88 23.62 -1.12
N LEU A 5 -12.72 23.45 -2.13
CA LEU A 5 -12.82 22.18 -2.86
C LEU A 5 -11.50 21.83 -3.53
N LEU A 6 -10.85 22.81 -4.17
CA LEU A 6 -9.55 22.61 -4.80
C LEU A 6 -8.44 22.22 -3.79
N ARG A 7 -8.45 22.83 -2.61
CA ARG A 7 -7.50 22.49 -1.53
C ARG A 7 -7.71 21.06 -1.02
N ASP A 8 -8.96 20.63 -0.88
CA ASP A 8 -9.31 19.29 -0.44
C ASP A 8 -8.87 18.25 -1.48
N ASP A 9 -9.15 18.49 -2.77
CA ASP A 9 -8.71 17.63 -3.86
C ASP A 9 -7.18 17.54 -3.95
N ILE A 10 -6.47 18.65 -3.82
CA ILE A 10 -5.01 18.70 -3.79
C ILE A 10 -4.46 17.85 -2.63
N SER A 11 -5.02 18.01 -1.44
CA SER A 11 -4.59 17.26 -0.26
C SER A 11 -4.80 15.75 -0.45
N ALA A 12 -5.93 15.36 -1.05
CA ALA A 12 -6.21 13.96 -1.36
C ALA A 12 -5.22 13.38 -2.38
N VAL A 13 -4.91 14.13 -3.45
CA VAL A 13 -3.94 13.71 -4.48
C VAL A 13 -2.54 13.55 -3.91
N VAL A 14 -2.10 14.49 -3.06
CA VAL A 14 -0.79 14.40 -2.37
C VAL A 14 -0.76 13.18 -1.45
N GLY A 15 -1.81 12.95 -0.65
CA GLY A 15 -1.91 11.76 0.21
C GLY A 15 -1.79 10.45 -0.58
N LEU A 16 -2.53 10.32 -1.68
CA LEU A 16 -2.44 9.14 -2.55
C LEU A 16 -1.05 8.96 -3.18
N ALA A 17 -0.38 10.06 -3.56
CA ALA A 17 0.97 10.01 -4.10
C ALA A 17 1.99 9.57 -3.05
N VAL A 18 1.84 10.03 -1.81
CA VAL A 18 2.64 9.61 -0.64
C VAL A 18 2.45 8.11 -0.37
N ASP A 19 1.21 7.65 -0.27
CA ASP A 19 0.90 6.23 -0.06
C ASP A 19 1.51 5.35 -1.14
N LYS A 20 1.40 5.77 -2.40
CA LYS A 20 1.99 5.05 -3.53
C LYS A 20 3.52 5.01 -3.46
N ALA A 21 4.15 6.11 -3.07
CA ALA A 21 5.60 6.18 -2.87
C ALA A 21 6.07 5.28 -1.72
N LEU A 22 5.34 5.23 -0.61
CA LEU A 22 5.64 4.35 0.52
C LEU A 22 5.52 2.86 0.17
N LEU A 23 4.66 2.50 -0.77
CA LEU A 23 4.45 1.11 -1.21
C LEU A 23 5.41 0.72 -2.35
N HIS A 24 5.51 1.54 -3.40
CA HIS A 24 6.17 1.20 -4.67
C HIS A 24 7.39 2.06 -4.98
N GLY A 25 7.68 3.09 -4.20
CA GLY A 25 8.73 4.06 -4.51
C GLY A 25 10.11 3.41 -4.74
N THR A 26 10.89 4.03 -5.59
CA THR A 26 12.26 3.60 -5.91
C THR A 26 13.22 4.79 -5.81
N ALA A 27 14.44 4.54 -5.30
CA ALA A 27 15.47 5.57 -5.23
C ALA A 27 15.82 6.17 -6.61
N ALA A 28 15.72 5.38 -7.67
CA ALA A 28 15.92 5.84 -9.05
C ALA A 28 14.92 6.93 -9.48
N ALA A 29 13.70 6.89 -8.94
CA ALA A 29 12.67 7.90 -9.18
C ALA A 29 12.74 9.09 -8.22
N LYS A 30 13.78 9.19 -7.38
CA LYS A 30 13.93 10.20 -6.30
C LYS A 30 12.73 10.18 -5.34
N GLN A 31 12.26 8.98 -5.05
CA GLN A 31 11.19 8.70 -4.11
C GLN A 31 11.74 7.86 -2.94
N PRO A 32 11.09 7.85 -1.77
CA PRO A 32 11.41 6.91 -0.71
C PRO A 32 11.42 5.48 -1.24
N VAL A 33 12.26 4.63 -0.69
CA VAL A 33 12.25 3.21 -1.05
C VAL A 33 11.00 2.57 -0.46
N GLY A 34 10.04 2.28 -1.32
CA GLY A 34 8.76 1.66 -0.94
C GLY A 34 8.95 0.26 -0.38
N ILE A 35 8.04 -0.14 0.50
CA ILE A 35 8.09 -1.44 1.20
C ILE A 35 8.28 -2.63 0.26
N LEU A 36 7.74 -2.61 -0.94
CA LEU A 36 7.89 -3.69 -1.92
C LEU A 36 9.28 -3.77 -2.55
N ASN A 37 10.09 -2.71 -2.42
CA ASN A 37 11.44 -2.60 -3.00
C ASN A 37 12.56 -2.66 -1.95
N VAL A 38 12.20 -2.77 -0.67
CA VAL A 38 13.19 -2.91 0.41
C VAL A 38 13.79 -4.31 0.38
N SER A 39 15.12 -4.40 0.40
CA SER A 39 15.82 -5.69 0.47
C SER A 39 15.65 -6.33 1.85
N GLY A 40 15.52 -7.66 1.89
CA GLY A 40 15.39 -8.42 3.14
C GLY A 40 13.96 -8.60 3.64
N ILE A 41 12.96 -8.08 2.94
CA ILE A 41 11.55 -8.40 3.21
C ILE A 41 11.31 -9.87 2.87
N GLN A 42 10.55 -10.55 3.72
CA GLN A 42 10.19 -11.93 3.52
C GLN A 42 9.11 -12.06 2.44
N THR A 43 9.18 -13.10 1.64
CA THR A 43 8.18 -13.41 0.62
C THR A 43 7.48 -14.72 0.94
N ALA A 44 6.21 -14.83 0.58
CA ALA A 44 5.43 -16.06 0.64
C ALA A 44 4.65 -16.22 -0.66
N SER A 45 4.41 -17.48 -1.07
CA SER A 45 3.56 -17.77 -2.22
C SER A 45 2.12 -17.99 -1.75
N LEU A 46 1.20 -17.31 -2.39
CA LEU A 46 -0.25 -17.47 -2.25
C LEU A 46 -0.92 -17.67 -3.61
N ALA A 47 -0.23 -18.30 -4.56
CA ALA A 47 -0.78 -18.62 -5.86
C ALA A 47 -2.11 -19.40 -5.75
N THR A 48 -2.20 -20.27 -4.74
CA THR A 48 -3.47 -20.85 -4.28
C THR A 48 -3.83 -20.24 -2.94
N LEU A 49 -4.93 -19.48 -2.90
CA LEU A 49 -5.43 -18.86 -1.68
C LEU A 49 -6.03 -19.91 -0.76
N THR A 50 -5.31 -20.26 0.29
CA THR A 50 -5.73 -21.22 1.30
C THR A 50 -5.45 -20.67 2.70
N TRP A 51 -6.18 -21.17 3.70
CA TRP A 51 -5.90 -20.84 5.09
C TRP A 51 -4.47 -21.22 5.51
N ALA A 52 -3.99 -22.37 5.07
CA ALA A 52 -2.62 -22.82 5.35
C ALA A 52 -1.56 -21.85 4.79
N GLY A 53 -1.78 -21.30 3.60
CA GLY A 53 -0.89 -20.29 3.03
C GLY A 53 -0.82 -19.01 3.88
N ILE A 54 -1.97 -18.56 4.40
CA ILE A 54 -2.02 -17.40 5.31
C ILE A 54 -1.28 -17.73 6.62
N MET A 55 -1.48 -18.92 7.18
CA MET A 55 -0.76 -19.35 8.38
C MET A 55 0.75 -19.41 8.15
N THR A 56 1.22 -19.83 6.98
CA THR A 56 2.65 -19.80 6.64
C THR A 56 3.23 -18.37 6.62
N MET A 57 2.46 -17.36 6.20
CA MET A 57 2.90 -15.97 6.33
C MET A 57 3.07 -15.57 7.79
N LEU A 58 2.12 -15.94 8.66
CA LEU A 58 2.18 -15.64 10.09
C LEU A 58 3.30 -16.41 10.80
N GLU A 59 3.54 -17.66 10.40
CA GLU A 59 4.66 -18.45 10.92
C GLU A 59 6.00 -17.78 10.64
N LYS A 60 6.22 -17.25 9.42
CA LYS A 60 7.43 -16.51 9.09
C LYS A 60 7.68 -15.30 9.98
N LEU A 61 6.63 -14.55 10.31
CA LEU A 61 6.72 -13.43 11.25
C LEU A 61 7.00 -13.92 12.68
N GLY A 62 6.34 -14.99 13.10
CA GLY A 62 6.53 -15.61 14.42
C GLY A 62 7.95 -16.12 14.63
N LEU A 63 8.59 -16.68 13.60
CA LEU A 63 9.99 -17.13 13.67
C LEU A 63 10.98 -15.97 13.92
N GLU A 64 10.62 -14.77 13.53
CA GLU A 64 11.40 -13.55 13.82
C GLU A 64 10.91 -12.81 15.10
N ASN A 65 10.03 -13.44 15.88
CA ASN A 65 9.42 -12.89 17.10
C ASN A 65 8.64 -11.58 16.85
N ILE A 66 7.99 -11.48 15.70
CA ILE A 66 7.21 -10.31 15.29
C ILE A 66 5.73 -10.64 15.32
N THR A 67 4.96 -9.77 16.01
CA THR A 67 3.51 -9.84 16.00
C THR A 67 2.97 -8.83 14.98
N PRO A 68 2.31 -9.29 13.92
CA PRO A 68 1.76 -8.38 12.93
C PRO A 68 0.62 -7.54 13.50
N ASN A 69 0.61 -6.24 13.21
CA ASN A 69 -0.43 -5.31 13.65
C ASN A 69 -1.44 -4.98 12.56
N ALA A 70 -1.10 -5.17 11.29
CA ALA A 70 -1.99 -4.92 10.18
C ALA A 70 -1.65 -5.79 8.96
N ALA A 71 -2.64 -5.91 8.07
CA ALA A 71 -2.49 -6.42 6.72
C ALA A 71 -2.95 -5.35 5.72
N LEU A 72 -2.35 -5.33 4.53
CA LEU A 72 -2.69 -4.40 3.46
C LEU A 72 -2.87 -5.18 2.16
N THR A 73 -3.96 -4.90 1.44
CA THR A 73 -4.26 -5.61 0.19
C THR A 73 -5.00 -4.76 -0.82
N HIS A 74 -5.00 -5.23 -2.08
CA HIS A 74 -5.77 -4.61 -3.16
C HIS A 74 -7.27 -5.00 -3.08
N PRO A 75 -8.21 -4.13 -3.49
CA PRO A 75 -9.65 -4.43 -3.45
C PRO A 75 -10.06 -5.75 -4.11
N LYS A 76 -9.49 -6.09 -5.26
CA LYS A 76 -9.76 -7.37 -5.94
C LYS A 76 -9.38 -8.59 -5.11
N VAL A 77 -8.22 -8.52 -4.44
CA VAL A 77 -7.77 -9.58 -3.53
C VAL A 77 -8.69 -9.68 -2.32
N ALA A 78 -9.06 -8.55 -1.72
CA ALA A 78 -9.98 -8.53 -0.59
C ALA A 78 -11.34 -9.18 -0.94
N THR A 79 -11.89 -8.89 -2.12
CA THR A 79 -13.13 -9.52 -2.61
C THR A 79 -12.94 -11.03 -2.76
N LYS A 80 -11.81 -11.47 -3.29
CA LYS A 80 -11.52 -12.90 -3.45
C LYS A 80 -11.33 -13.60 -2.11
N LEU A 81 -10.63 -12.99 -1.15
CA LEU A 81 -10.48 -13.52 0.21
C LEU A 81 -11.83 -13.68 0.94
N ARG A 82 -12.81 -12.82 0.65
CA ARG A 82 -14.19 -12.94 1.17
C ARG A 82 -15.03 -14.00 0.45
N SER A 83 -14.57 -14.55 -0.64
CA SER A 83 -15.29 -15.61 -1.38
C SER A 83 -14.74 -17.02 -1.08
N ILE A 84 -13.64 -17.13 -0.34
CA ILE A 84 -12.98 -18.41 -0.05
C ILE A 84 -13.23 -18.77 1.41
N LEU A 85 -13.72 -19.98 1.65
CA LEU A 85 -13.95 -20.51 2.99
C LEU A 85 -12.61 -20.86 3.67
N THR A 86 -12.57 -20.72 4.98
CA THR A 86 -11.41 -21.11 5.80
C THR A 86 -11.16 -22.61 5.75
N ALA A 87 -12.25 -23.41 5.77
CA ALA A 87 -12.22 -24.85 5.56
C ALA A 87 -13.55 -25.34 4.96
N ASP A 88 -13.51 -26.46 4.24
CA ASP A 88 -14.72 -27.04 3.66
C ASP A 88 -15.72 -27.43 4.75
N GLY A 89 -16.97 -26.93 4.59
CA GLY A 89 -18.08 -27.24 5.48
C GLY A 89 -18.10 -26.47 6.80
N LEU A 90 -17.16 -25.58 7.06
CA LEU A 90 -17.18 -24.69 8.22
C LEU A 90 -17.55 -23.26 7.82
N PRO A 91 -18.39 -22.56 8.61
CA PRO A 91 -18.68 -21.16 8.38
C PRO A 91 -17.44 -20.32 8.73
N GLY A 92 -16.96 -19.55 7.77
CA GLY A 92 -15.85 -18.60 7.94
C GLY A 92 -15.13 -18.36 6.63
N TRP A 93 -15.00 -17.08 6.31
CA TRP A 93 -14.24 -16.62 5.15
C TRP A 93 -12.79 -16.34 5.54
N LEU A 94 -11.85 -16.42 4.60
CA LEU A 94 -10.46 -16.06 4.85
C LEU A 94 -10.31 -14.61 5.35
N LEU A 95 -11.06 -13.69 4.76
CA LEU A 95 -11.27 -12.34 5.27
C LEU A 95 -12.66 -12.27 5.88
N ASP A 96 -12.74 -12.09 7.19
CA ASP A 96 -14.01 -12.06 7.92
C ASP A 96 -14.85 -10.81 7.63
N ASP A 97 -16.10 -10.79 8.11
CA ASP A 97 -17.02 -9.67 7.92
C ASP A 97 -16.55 -8.39 8.63
N ASN A 98 -15.69 -8.52 9.63
CA ASN A 98 -15.09 -7.39 10.34
C ASN A 98 -13.82 -6.85 9.63
N GLY A 99 -13.48 -7.38 8.46
CA GLY A 99 -12.30 -6.97 7.73
C GLY A 99 -11.00 -7.47 8.34
N ARG A 100 -11.01 -8.63 8.99
CA ARG A 100 -9.82 -9.22 9.61
C ARG A 100 -9.38 -10.48 8.86
N LEU A 101 -8.09 -10.58 8.62
CA LEU A 101 -7.42 -11.75 8.07
C LEU A 101 -6.72 -12.49 9.21
N ALA A 102 -7.20 -13.67 9.58
CA ALA A 102 -6.66 -14.43 10.72
C ALA A 102 -6.59 -13.59 12.01
N GLY A 103 -7.59 -12.75 12.28
CA GLY A 103 -7.64 -11.87 13.44
C GLY A 103 -6.88 -10.54 13.28
N ILE A 104 -6.12 -10.35 12.20
CA ILE A 104 -5.35 -9.13 11.92
C ILE A 104 -6.22 -8.15 11.14
N PRO A 105 -6.33 -6.87 11.58
CA PRO A 105 -7.06 -5.87 10.84
C PRO A 105 -6.45 -5.67 9.44
N THR A 106 -7.30 -5.70 8.42
CA THR A 106 -6.87 -5.62 7.02
C THR A 106 -7.39 -4.34 6.39
N SER A 107 -6.46 -3.50 5.95
CA SER A 107 -6.76 -2.31 5.17
C SER A 107 -6.75 -2.63 3.68
N VAL A 108 -7.67 -1.99 2.95
CA VAL A 108 -7.82 -2.20 1.52
C VAL A 108 -7.51 -0.89 0.80
N THR A 109 -6.56 -0.91 -0.11
CA THR A 109 -6.18 0.26 -0.90
C THR A 109 -5.90 -0.11 -2.35
N ASN A 110 -6.28 0.77 -3.25
CA ASN A 110 -5.95 0.64 -4.67
C ASN A 110 -4.54 1.14 -5.00
N GLN A 111 -3.84 1.76 -4.03
CA GLN A 111 -2.44 2.18 -4.20
C GLN A 111 -1.46 0.99 -4.15
N LEU A 112 -1.91 -0.17 -3.66
CA LEU A 112 -1.18 -1.42 -3.76
C LEU A 112 -1.48 -2.06 -5.12
N ASP A 113 -0.82 -1.57 -6.16
CA ASP A 113 -1.03 -2.04 -7.54
C ASP A 113 -0.84 -3.56 -7.65
N ALA A 114 -1.64 -4.18 -8.51
CA ALA A 114 -1.42 -5.56 -8.92
C ALA A 114 -0.04 -5.68 -9.62
N LYS A 115 0.63 -6.81 -9.44
CA LYS A 115 1.87 -7.10 -10.16
C LYS A 115 1.53 -7.32 -11.63
N ALA A 116 2.17 -6.59 -12.50
CA ALA A 116 2.00 -6.74 -13.93
C ALA A 116 2.43 -8.15 -14.37
N GLY A 117 1.60 -8.79 -15.17
CA GLY A 117 1.84 -10.13 -15.68
C GLY A 117 0.65 -10.59 -16.54
N SER A 118 0.72 -11.79 -17.07
CA SER A 118 -0.38 -12.41 -17.80
C SER A 118 -0.57 -13.85 -17.32
N PRO A 119 -1.50 -14.11 -16.39
CA PRO A 119 -2.43 -13.16 -15.75
C PRO A 119 -1.75 -12.20 -14.75
N ALA A 120 -2.37 -11.06 -14.51
CA ALA A 120 -1.95 -10.15 -13.44
C ALA A 120 -2.21 -10.81 -12.08
N THR A 121 -1.30 -10.59 -11.12
CA THR A 121 -1.42 -11.15 -9.78
C THR A 121 -1.66 -10.04 -8.75
N GLY A 122 -2.40 -10.37 -7.71
CA GLY A 122 -2.65 -9.49 -6.59
C GLY A 122 -1.49 -9.47 -5.59
N ARG A 123 -1.54 -8.52 -4.66
CA ARG A 123 -0.57 -8.40 -3.57
C ARG A 123 -1.25 -8.37 -2.22
N LEU A 124 -0.60 -8.98 -1.26
CA LEU A 124 -0.95 -8.95 0.16
C LEU A 124 0.32 -8.70 0.96
N ILE A 125 0.30 -7.72 1.83
CA ILE A 125 1.38 -7.41 2.77
C ILE A 125 0.84 -7.65 4.17
N VAL A 126 1.55 -8.41 4.98
CA VAL A 126 1.25 -8.63 6.40
C VAL A 126 2.49 -8.31 7.21
N GLY A 127 2.34 -7.57 8.29
CA GLY A 127 3.49 -7.23 9.12
C GLY A 127 3.20 -6.25 10.24
N ASP A 128 4.28 -5.78 10.85
CA ASP A 128 4.25 -4.72 11.85
C ASP A 128 4.58 -3.36 11.21
N PHE A 129 3.57 -2.60 10.84
CA PHE A 129 3.71 -1.29 10.19
C PHE A 129 4.31 -0.22 11.11
N SER A 130 4.43 -0.46 12.42
CA SER A 130 5.16 0.44 13.33
C SER A 130 6.67 0.50 13.06
N GLN A 131 7.18 -0.46 12.28
CA GLN A 131 8.57 -0.50 11.86
C GLN A 131 8.88 0.40 10.65
N ILE A 132 7.88 1.06 10.09
CA ILE A 132 8.07 2.08 9.05
C ILE A 132 8.21 3.44 9.73
N VAL A 133 9.32 4.09 9.54
CA VAL A 133 9.56 5.46 10.01
C VAL A 133 9.48 6.40 8.81
N VAL A 134 8.57 7.36 8.89
CA VAL A 134 8.39 8.40 7.88
C VAL A 134 8.94 9.71 8.44
N GLY A 135 9.82 10.34 7.69
CA GLY A 135 10.34 11.68 7.97
C GLY A 135 9.80 12.67 6.96
N GLU A 136 9.27 13.78 7.45
CA GLU A 136 8.79 14.88 6.61
C GLU A 136 9.61 16.12 6.91
N TRP A 137 10.06 16.83 5.88
CA TRP A 137 10.84 18.06 5.99
C TRP A 137 10.13 19.21 5.31
N GLY A 138 9.94 20.28 6.07
CA GLY A 138 9.29 21.48 5.58
C GLY A 138 7.76 21.38 5.58
N VAL A 139 7.16 22.33 4.92
CA VAL A 139 5.72 22.45 4.76
C VAL A 139 5.37 22.09 3.31
N THR A 140 4.22 21.51 3.09
CA THR A 140 3.72 21.33 1.72
C THR A 140 3.54 22.70 1.08
N GLU A 141 4.32 22.99 0.04
CA GLU A 141 4.25 24.26 -0.69
C GLU A 141 3.32 24.14 -1.89
N ILE A 142 2.41 25.09 -2.00
CA ILE A 142 1.53 25.25 -3.16
C ILE A 142 1.90 26.55 -3.85
N LEU A 143 2.46 26.47 -5.06
CA LEU A 143 2.87 27.62 -5.85
C LEU A 143 1.93 27.78 -7.05
N ALA A 144 1.35 28.96 -7.19
CA ALA A 144 0.56 29.33 -8.34
C ALA A 144 1.42 30.10 -9.35
N ASN A 145 1.47 29.65 -10.60
CA ASN A 145 2.19 30.30 -11.68
C ASN A 145 1.20 30.68 -12.80
N PRO A 146 0.78 31.94 -12.87
CA PRO A 146 -0.10 32.41 -13.94
C PRO A 146 0.65 32.69 -15.24
N TYR A 147 1.99 32.73 -15.22
CA TYR A 147 2.84 33.05 -16.38
C TYR A 147 3.45 31.82 -17.06
N ALA A 148 2.95 30.62 -16.77
CA ALA A 148 3.46 29.42 -17.37
C ALA A 148 3.19 29.40 -18.88
N THR A 149 4.17 28.93 -19.66
CA THR A 149 4.09 28.89 -21.12
C THR A 149 2.88 28.08 -21.58
N GLY A 150 2.03 28.69 -22.44
CA GLY A 150 0.81 28.09 -22.99
C GLY A 150 -0.42 28.17 -22.07
N TYR A 151 -0.29 28.63 -20.83
CA TYR A 151 -1.40 28.82 -19.90
C TYR A 151 -1.84 30.30 -19.84
N TYR A 152 -0.89 31.23 -19.92
CA TYR A 152 -1.16 32.66 -19.86
C TYR A 152 -2.14 33.14 -20.93
N GLU A 153 -1.97 32.66 -22.18
CA GLU A 153 -2.84 33.01 -23.32
C GLU A 153 -4.28 32.52 -23.15
N LYS A 154 -4.50 31.47 -22.35
CA LYS A 154 -5.81 30.88 -22.08
C LYS A 154 -6.46 31.41 -20.80
N GLY A 155 -5.74 32.21 -20.02
CA GLY A 155 -6.20 32.67 -18.71
C GLY A 155 -6.16 31.59 -17.63
N ASP A 156 -5.40 30.51 -17.86
CA ASP A 156 -5.25 29.41 -16.92
C ASP A 156 -4.10 29.68 -15.93
N VAL A 157 -4.16 29.03 -14.76
CA VAL A 157 -3.12 29.13 -13.74
C VAL A 157 -2.56 27.73 -13.44
N GLN A 158 -1.25 27.60 -13.61
CA GLN A 158 -0.57 26.34 -13.24
C GLN A 158 -0.33 26.29 -11.74
N LEU A 159 -0.79 25.24 -11.08
CA LEU A 159 -0.47 24.95 -9.68
C LEU A 159 0.65 23.91 -9.59
N ARG A 160 1.67 24.21 -8.80
CA ARG A 160 2.76 23.30 -8.46
C ARG A 160 2.72 23.00 -6.98
N ILE A 161 2.71 21.72 -6.64
CA ILE A 161 2.76 21.26 -5.27
C ILE A 161 4.10 20.59 -5.03
N MET A 162 4.75 20.92 -3.92
CA MET A 162 6.00 20.32 -3.49
C MET A 162 5.83 19.80 -2.06
N HIS A 163 6.15 18.52 -1.88
CA HIS A 163 6.16 17.88 -0.58
C HIS A 163 7.46 17.07 -0.46
N THR A 164 8.22 17.26 0.62
CA THR A 164 9.50 16.60 0.82
C THR A 164 9.38 15.62 1.98
N MET A 165 9.57 14.34 1.66
CA MET A 165 9.50 13.25 2.63
C MET A 165 10.50 12.16 2.30
N ASP A 166 10.83 11.35 3.29
CA ASP A 166 11.54 10.09 3.11
C ASP A 166 10.98 9.04 4.07
N ALA A 167 11.22 7.78 3.78
CA ALA A 167 10.75 6.68 4.61
C ALA A 167 11.78 5.56 4.65
N VAL A 168 11.88 4.92 5.80
CA VAL A 168 12.75 3.77 6.01
C VAL A 168 12.04 2.67 6.77
N VAL A 169 12.24 1.44 6.33
CA VAL A 169 11.81 0.24 7.06
C VAL A 169 12.94 -0.17 7.99
N ARG A 170 12.73 -0.06 9.31
CA ARG A 170 13.75 -0.38 10.32
C ARG A 170 14.10 -1.86 10.38
N HIS A 171 13.08 -2.72 10.27
CA HIS A 171 13.20 -4.17 10.32
C HIS A 171 12.49 -4.80 9.13
N PRO A 172 13.19 -5.06 8.00
CA PRO A 172 12.59 -5.64 6.81
C PRO A 172 11.91 -6.98 7.06
N LYS A 173 12.45 -7.81 7.96
CA LYS A 173 11.88 -9.10 8.33
C LYS A 173 10.54 -9.00 9.10
N ALA A 174 10.14 -7.78 9.52
CA ALA A 174 8.84 -7.53 10.13
C ALA A 174 7.68 -7.56 9.12
N PHE A 175 7.98 -7.78 7.85
CA PHE A 175 6.99 -7.83 6.79
C PHE A 175 7.12 -9.10 5.97
N VAL A 176 5.98 -9.64 5.58
CA VAL A 176 5.88 -10.73 4.59
C VAL A 176 4.98 -10.25 3.45
N VAL A 177 5.47 -10.38 2.24
CA VAL A 177 4.76 -10.00 1.02
C VAL A 177 4.44 -11.25 0.20
N ALA A 178 3.19 -11.38 -0.20
CA ALA A 178 2.77 -12.29 -1.26
C ALA A 178 2.36 -11.46 -2.48
N ASP A 179 2.92 -11.74 -3.65
CA ASP A 179 2.70 -10.98 -4.88
C ASP A 179 2.20 -11.84 -6.06
N ASP A 180 1.85 -13.09 -5.76
CA ASP A 180 1.44 -14.10 -6.73
C ASP A 180 -0.04 -14.52 -6.58
N LEU A 181 -0.85 -13.75 -5.84
CA LEU A 181 -2.26 -14.04 -5.65
C LEU A 181 -3.02 -13.93 -6.98
N SER A 182 -3.71 -14.99 -7.38
CA SER A 182 -4.58 -14.94 -8.57
C SER A 182 -5.77 -14.00 -8.32
N ILE A 183 -6.02 -13.04 -9.20
CA ILE A 183 -7.07 -12.01 -9.13
C ILE A 183 -8.00 -12.08 -10.33
#